data_691282f18a1b005bd252c6c95fb2df7f
#
_entry.id   691282f18a1b005bd252c6c95fb2df7f
#
_cell.length_a   1.000
_cell.length_b   1.000
_cell.length_c   1.000
_cell.angle_alpha   90.00
_cell.angle_beta   90.00
_cell.angle_gamma   90.00
#
_symmetry.space_group_name_H-M   'P 1'
#
loop_
_entity.id
_entity.type
_entity.pdbx_description
1 polymer ?
#
loop_
_entity_poly.entity_id
_entity_poly.type
_entity_poly.pdbx_seq_one_letter_code
_entity_poly.pdbx_strand_id
1 'polypeptide(L)' 'LDFTKQKGRAEERLDIAKKMKASSVPVETISLCTGLSLDEIAGL' A
#
# COMPACT_ATOMS: atom_id res chain seq x y z
N LEU A 1 15.56 -2.23 -15.34
CA LEU A 1 15.54 -2.03 -13.97
C LEU A 1 14.42 -1.20 -13.53
N ASP A 2 14.48 0.03 -13.84
CA ASP A 2 13.50 0.94 -13.34
C ASP A 2 12.14 0.69 -13.89
N PHE A 3 12.08 0.20 -15.09
CA PHE A 3 10.79 -0.06 -15.67
C PHE A 3 10.12 -1.16 -14.93
N THR A 4 10.89 -2.09 -14.50
CA THR A 4 10.34 -3.20 -13.73
C THR A 4 9.69 -2.67 -12.47
N LYS A 5 10.35 -1.74 -11.83
CA LYS A 5 9.80 -1.17 -10.63
C LYS A 5 8.54 -0.41 -10.90
N GLN A 6 8.50 0.34 -11.98
CA GLN A 6 7.30 1.07 -12.31
C GLN A 6 6.14 0.15 -12.50
N LYS A 7 6.42 -0.97 -13.13
CA LYS A 7 5.37 -1.90 -13.41
C LYS A 7 4.80 -2.49 -12.14
N GLY A 8 5.67 -2.74 -11.17
CA GLY A 8 5.23 -3.37 -9.96
C GLY A 8 4.84 -2.41 -8.85
N ARG A 9 4.85 -1.13 -9.10
CA ARG A 9 4.59 -0.18 -8.04
C ARG A 9 3.24 -0.35 -7.38
N ALA A 10 2.22 -0.54 -8.16
CA ALA A 10 0.89 -0.69 -7.60
C ALA A 10 0.84 -1.91 -6.70
N GLU A 11 1.43 -2.99 -7.13
CA GLU A 11 1.44 -4.20 -6.33
C GLU A 11 2.29 -4.03 -5.09
N GLU A 12 3.40 -3.33 -5.22
CA GLU A 12 4.25 -3.09 -4.09
C GLU A 12 3.53 -2.27 -3.03
N ARG A 13 2.79 -1.29 -3.46
CA ARG A 13 2.03 -0.47 -2.53
C ARG A 13 1.01 -1.29 -1.79
N LEU A 14 0.33 -2.14 -2.51
CA LEU A 14 -0.65 -3.01 -1.88
C LEU A 14 0.01 -3.93 -0.88
N ASP A 15 1.16 -4.47 -1.26
CA ASP A 15 1.89 -5.37 -0.38
C ASP A 15 2.31 -4.68 0.89
N ILE A 16 2.86 -3.49 0.75
CA ILE A 16 3.27 -2.70 1.91
C ILE A 16 2.08 -2.36 2.77
N ALA A 17 0.98 -1.96 2.15
CA ALA A 17 -0.22 -1.62 2.88
C ALA A 17 -0.75 -2.81 3.67
N LYS A 18 -0.70 -3.98 3.08
CA LYS A 18 -1.13 -5.18 3.77
C LYS A 18 -0.27 -5.45 5.00
N LYS A 19 1.01 -5.29 4.84
CA LYS A 19 1.94 -5.51 5.95
C LYS A 19 1.70 -4.50 7.06
N MET A 20 1.49 -3.27 6.69
CA MET A 20 1.22 -2.23 7.68
C MET A 20 -0.07 -2.53 8.41
N LYS A 21 -1.07 -2.95 7.66
CA LYS A 21 -2.36 -3.26 8.26
C LYS A 21 -2.22 -4.41 9.24
N ALA A 22 -1.45 -5.40 8.87
CA ALA A 22 -1.20 -6.54 9.75
C ALA A 22 -0.44 -6.12 11.00
N SER A 23 0.33 -5.07 10.91
CA SER A 23 1.10 -4.55 12.04
C SER A 23 0.29 -3.56 12.88
N SER A 24 -1.00 -3.45 12.63
CA SER A 24 -1.88 -2.56 13.37
C SER A 24 -1.61 -1.08 13.10
N VAL A 25 -1.05 -0.77 11.95
CA VAL A 25 -0.87 0.61 11.56
C VAL A 25 -2.22 1.19 11.17
N PRO A 26 -2.56 2.41 11.61
CA PRO A 26 -3.84 3.00 11.25
C PRO A 26 -3.98 3.14 9.74
N VAL A 27 -5.19 2.91 9.24
CA VAL A 27 -5.40 3.00 7.79
C VAL A 27 -5.10 4.39 7.27
N GLU A 28 -5.32 5.39 8.08
CA GLU A 28 -5.02 6.75 7.65
C GLU A 28 -3.54 6.92 7.39
N THR A 29 -2.72 6.37 8.25
CA THR A 29 -1.28 6.42 8.07
C THR A 29 -0.89 5.62 6.84
N ILE A 30 -1.49 4.46 6.65
CA ILE A 30 -1.20 3.63 5.50
C ILE A 30 -1.53 4.40 4.23
N SER A 31 -2.65 5.09 4.21
CA SER A 31 -3.06 5.87 3.06
C SER A 31 -2.03 6.95 2.75
N LEU A 32 -1.54 7.63 3.76
CA LEU A 32 -0.55 8.67 3.57
C LEU A 32 0.76 8.11 3.06
N CYS A 33 1.17 6.96 3.57
CA CYS A 33 2.46 6.39 3.20
C CYS A 33 2.44 5.74 1.84
N THR A 34 1.33 5.09 1.50
CA THR A 34 1.26 4.36 0.24
C THR A 34 0.56 5.12 -0.86
N GLY A 35 -0.20 6.14 -0.51
CA GLY A 35 -0.96 6.88 -1.49
C GLY A 35 -2.23 6.18 -1.92
N LEU A 36 -2.61 5.14 -1.23
CA LEU A 36 -3.84 4.42 -1.55
C LEU A 36 -5.02 5.08 -0.87
N SER A 37 -6.20 4.89 -1.43
CA SER A 37 -7.40 5.40 -0.80
C SER A 37 -7.79 4.51 0.37
N LEU A 38 -8.59 5.07 1.27
CA LEU A 38 -9.04 4.31 2.43
C LEU A 38 -9.87 3.10 1.99
N ASP A 39 -10.64 3.27 0.94
CA ASP A 39 -11.43 2.17 0.42
C ASP A 39 -10.55 1.01 -0.03
N GLU A 40 -9.47 1.35 -0.70
CA GLU A 40 -8.54 0.32 -1.17
C GLU A 40 -7.91 -0.40 -0.01
N ILE A 41 -7.52 0.35 1.01
CA ILE A 41 -6.89 -0.25 2.17
C ILE A 41 -7.88 -1.13 2.91
N ALA A 42 -9.10 -0.69 3.02
CA ALA A 42 -10.11 -1.47 3.72
C ALA A 42 -10.37 -2.80 3.05
N GLY A 43 -10.17 -2.86 1.74
CA GLY A 43 -10.37 -4.08 1.00
C GLY A 43 -9.20 -5.05 1.01
N LEU A 44 -8.12 -4.67 1.62
CA LEU A 44 -6.94 -5.54 1.64
C LEU A 44 -7.08 -6.72 2.58
#